data_085865554ad4e72eccb040a97b983ba9
#
_entry.id   085865554ad4e72eccb040a97b983ba9
#
_cell.length_a   1.000
_cell.length_b   1.000
_cell.length_c   1.000
_cell.angle_alpha   90.00
_cell.angle_beta   90.00
_cell.angle_gamma   90.00
#
_symmetry.space_group_name_H-M   'P 1'
#
loop_
_entity.id
_entity.type
_entity.pdbx_description
1 polymer ?
#
loop_
_entity_poly.entity_id
_entity_poly.type
_entity_poly.pdbx_seq_one_letter_code
_entity_poly.pdbx_strand_id
1 'polypeptide(L)'
;MTHGLITLKDGVDERDFENLVKGEWSQSFNAAKGITCHVAKADRGDRETGHYMATVYWDSFDLREWYFPIDSDGKKSLSEEGQKEFDRTGFADAGSKLRELAEVEYRGSGIIFT
;
A
#
# COMPACT_ATOMS: atom_id res chain seq x y z
N MET A 1 3.88 -10.51 -4.25
CA MET A 1 3.54 -9.09 -4.39
C MET A 1 2.06 -8.86 -4.12
N THR A 2 1.73 -7.67 -3.70
CA THR A 2 0.36 -7.29 -3.33
C THR A 2 -0.04 -6.04 -4.11
N HIS A 3 -1.25 -6.03 -4.63
CA HIS A 3 -1.77 -4.89 -5.39
C HIS A 3 -2.91 -4.21 -4.65
N GLY A 4 -2.90 -2.88 -4.70
CA GLY A 4 -3.99 -2.06 -4.22
C GLY A 4 -4.40 -1.04 -5.26
N LEU A 5 -5.70 -0.83 -5.41
CA LEU A 5 -6.26 0.24 -6.24
C LEU A 5 -6.52 1.45 -5.36
N ILE A 6 -6.06 2.60 -5.79
CA ILE A 6 -6.23 3.86 -5.06
C ILE A 6 -7.10 4.79 -5.90
N THR A 7 -8.22 5.22 -5.32
CA THR A 7 -9.16 6.13 -5.97
C THR A 7 -9.25 7.41 -5.14
N LEU A 8 -8.99 8.55 -5.76
CA LEU A 8 -9.11 9.84 -5.08
C LEU A 8 -10.55 10.12 -4.69
N LYS A 9 -10.75 10.68 -3.51
CA LYS A 9 -12.06 11.16 -3.08
C LYS A 9 -12.44 12.39 -3.89
N ASP A 10 -13.75 12.68 -3.96
CA ASP A 10 -14.25 13.83 -4.70
C ASP A 10 -13.64 15.13 -4.17
N GLY A 11 -13.22 15.99 -5.09
CA GLY A 11 -12.66 17.30 -4.76
C GLY A 11 -11.20 17.30 -4.35
N VAL A 12 -10.54 16.14 -4.30
CA VAL A 12 -9.11 16.07 -3.96
C VAL A 12 -8.27 16.46 -5.16
N ASP A 13 -7.30 17.35 -4.95
CA ASP A 13 -6.34 17.75 -5.96
C ASP A 13 -5.30 16.63 -6.16
N GLU A 14 -5.11 16.19 -7.40
CA GLU A 14 -4.13 15.17 -7.75
C GLU A 14 -2.73 15.53 -7.25
N ARG A 15 -2.37 16.80 -7.30
CA ARG A 15 -1.03 17.25 -6.86
C ARG A 15 -0.82 17.03 -5.37
N ASP A 16 -1.82 17.29 -4.55
CA ASP A 16 -1.74 17.08 -3.11
C ASP A 16 -1.55 15.60 -2.81
N PHE A 17 -2.31 14.76 -3.49
CA PHE A 17 -2.17 13.31 -3.36
C PHE A 17 -0.79 12.82 -3.83
N GLU A 18 -0.36 13.25 -5.01
CA GLU A 18 0.92 12.81 -5.59
C GLU A 18 2.10 13.27 -4.76
N ASN A 19 2.04 14.48 -4.17
CA ASN A 19 3.07 14.97 -3.27
C ASN A 19 3.18 14.11 -2.00
N LEU A 20 2.05 13.73 -1.43
CA LEU A 20 2.04 12.83 -0.27
C LEU A 20 2.65 11.46 -0.62
N VAL A 21 2.25 10.89 -1.76
CA VAL A 21 2.72 9.58 -2.21
C VAL A 21 4.21 9.60 -2.53
N LYS A 22 4.69 10.61 -3.24
CA LYS A 22 6.12 10.73 -3.60
C LYS A 22 6.99 11.01 -2.38
N GLY A 23 6.45 11.68 -1.37
CA GLY A 23 7.17 12.06 -0.16
C GLY A 23 6.96 11.08 0.98
N GLU A 24 6.21 11.54 1.99
CA GLU A 24 6.06 10.86 3.27
C GLU A 24 5.56 9.42 3.16
N TRP A 25 4.55 9.19 2.34
CA TRP A 25 3.94 7.86 2.24
C TRP A 25 4.91 6.83 1.66
N SER A 26 5.49 7.12 0.50
CA SER A 26 6.41 6.19 -0.16
C SER A 26 7.68 5.99 0.63
N GLN A 27 8.25 7.05 1.17
CA GLN A 27 9.49 6.99 1.95
C GLN A 27 9.31 6.14 3.22
N SER A 28 8.23 6.36 3.96
CA SER A 28 7.96 5.63 5.18
C SER A 28 7.64 4.15 4.91
N PHE A 29 6.92 3.86 3.83
CA PHE A 29 6.58 2.48 3.46
C PHE A 29 7.83 1.71 3.02
N ASN A 30 8.66 2.31 2.17
CA ASN A 30 9.89 1.68 1.70
C ASN A 30 10.98 1.59 2.79
N ALA A 31 10.85 2.34 3.88
CA ALA A 31 11.71 2.22 5.04
C ALA A 31 11.34 1.04 5.95
N ALA A 32 10.14 0.50 5.79
CA ALA A 32 9.70 -0.64 6.58
C ALA A 32 10.43 -1.92 6.15
N LYS A 33 10.67 -2.79 7.11
CA LYS A 33 11.46 -4.00 6.93
C LYS A 33 10.94 -4.87 5.78
N GLY A 34 11.79 -5.07 4.77
CA GLY A 34 11.55 -6.01 3.68
C GLY A 34 10.45 -5.59 2.70
N ILE A 35 10.10 -4.32 2.66
CA ILE A 35 9.06 -3.79 1.77
C ILE A 35 9.67 -2.90 0.69
N THR A 36 9.22 -3.12 -0.54
CA THR A 36 9.45 -2.20 -1.66
C THR A 36 8.09 -1.91 -2.27
N CYS A 37 7.72 -0.65 -2.35
CA CYS A 37 6.42 -0.24 -2.89
C CYS A 37 6.61 0.76 -4.03
N HIS A 38 5.83 0.56 -5.08
CA HIS A 38 5.71 1.50 -6.19
C HIS A 38 4.26 1.87 -6.38
N VAL A 39 4.02 3.13 -6.75
CA VAL A 39 2.69 3.60 -7.12
C VAL A 39 2.76 4.11 -8.55
N ALA A 40 1.84 3.66 -9.37
CA ALA A 40 1.72 4.08 -10.76
C ALA A 40 0.32 4.62 -11.02
N LYS A 41 0.23 5.63 -11.88
CA LYS A 41 -1.05 6.12 -12.38
C LYS A 41 -1.40 5.31 -13.64
N ALA A 42 -2.61 4.77 -13.67
CA ALA A 42 -3.08 4.04 -14.85
C ALA A 42 -3.34 5.02 -15.99
N ASP A 43 -2.67 4.82 -17.12
CA ASP A 43 -2.79 5.67 -18.31
C ASP A 43 -3.58 5.01 -19.43
N ARG A 44 -3.78 3.70 -19.37
CA ARG A 44 -4.54 2.91 -20.36
C ARG A 44 -5.31 1.80 -19.66
N GLY A 45 -6.39 1.40 -20.27
CA GLY A 45 -7.27 0.34 -19.79
C GLY A 45 -8.68 0.85 -19.60
N ASP A 46 -9.65 -0.07 -19.55
CA ASP A 46 -11.07 0.30 -19.63
C ASP A 46 -11.60 0.89 -18.31
N ARG A 47 -11.10 0.43 -17.17
CA ARG A 47 -11.71 0.76 -15.88
C ARG A 47 -10.81 1.54 -14.94
N GLU A 48 -9.51 1.40 -15.10
CA GLU A 48 -8.54 1.86 -14.10
C GLU A 48 -7.84 3.16 -14.50
N THR A 49 -8.14 3.68 -15.71
CA THR A 49 -7.52 4.91 -16.19
C THR A 49 -7.88 6.09 -15.30
N GLY A 50 -6.87 6.84 -14.88
CA GLY A 50 -7.03 7.95 -13.94
C GLY A 50 -6.96 7.55 -12.48
N HIS A 51 -6.96 6.25 -12.18
CA HIS A 51 -6.74 5.72 -10.83
C HIS A 51 -5.26 5.44 -10.62
N TYR A 52 -4.89 5.18 -9.38
CA TYR A 52 -3.52 4.83 -9.03
C TYR A 52 -3.47 3.39 -8.57
N MET A 53 -2.36 2.72 -8.85
CA MET A 53 -2.13 1.36 -8.39
C MET A 53 -0.87 1.30 -7.55
N ALA A 54 -1.00 0.79 -6.35
CA ALA A 54 0.14 0.48 -5.49
C ALA A 54 0.52 -0.98 -5.67
N THR A 55 1.81 -1.23 -5.85
CA THR A 55 2.35 -2.60 -5.89
C THR A 55 3.37 -2.72 -4.78
N VAL A 56 3.16 -3.67 -3.90
CA VAL A 56 4.04 -3.94 -2.76
C VAL A 56 4.79 -5.23 -3.02
N TYR A 57 6.09 -5.17 -2.97
CA TYR A 57 6.97 -6.33 -3.06
C TYR A 57 7.51 -6.65 -1.67
N TRP A 58 7.35 -7.89 -1.26
CA TRP A 58 7.85 -8.41 0.02
C TRP A 58 9.13 -9.18 -0.24
N ASP A 59 10.14 -9.03 0.59
CA ASP A 59 11.40 -9.75 0.43
C ASP A 59 11.22 -11.27 0.43
N SER A 60 10.22 -11.75 1.16
CA SER A 60 9.88 -13.17 1.19
C SER A 60 8.40 -13.38 1.49
N PHE A 61 7.91 -14.56 1.19
CA PHE A 61 6.56 -14.98 1.58
C PHE A 61 6.40 -14.94 3.11
N ASP A 62 7.39 -15.43 3.84
CA ASP A 62 7.36 -15.45 5.30
C ASP A 62 7.25 -14.04 5.88
N LEU A 63 7.92 -13.07 5.27
CA LEU A 63 7.83 -11.68 5.72
C LEU A 63 6.44 -11.09 5.50
N ARG A 64 5.81 -11.40 4.36
CA ARG A 64 4.42 -10.99 4.13
C ARG A 64 3.50 -11.55 5.22
N GLU A 65 3.66 -12.82 5.55
CA GLU A 65 2.88 -13.47 6.61
C GLU A 65 3.19 -12.88 8.00
N TRP A 66 4.40 -12.39 8.20
CA TRP A 66 4.78 -11.70 9.43
C TRP A 66 4.01 -10.38 9.61
N TYR A 67 3.81 -9.62 8.52
CA TYR A 67 3.02 -8.39 8.57
C TYR A 67 1.51 -8.66 8.61
N PHE A 68 1.03 -9.54 7.74
CA PHE A 68 -0.38 -9.80 7.54
C PHE A 68 -0.69 -11.29 7.62
N PRO A 69 -0.64 -11.88 8.81
CA PRO A 69 -1.02 -13.28 8.98
C PRO A 69 -2.50 -13.48 8.69
N ILE A 70 -2.85 -14.67 8.22
CA ILE A 70 -4.23 -15.08 8.02
C ILE A 70 -4.67 -15.82 9.27
N ASP A 71 -5.78 -15.41 9.88
CA ASP A 71 -6.33 -16.04 11.06
C ASP A 71 -7.08 -17.34 10.72
N SER A 72 -7.64 -18.01 11.74
CA SER A 72 -8.39 -19.25 11.57
C SER A 72 -9.65 -19.11 10.69
N ASP A 73 -10.16 -17.89 10.54
CA ASP A 73 -11.31 -17.59 9.69
C ASP A 73 -10.91 -17.20 8.26
N GLY A 74 -9.62 -17.26 7.95
CA GLY A 74 -9.09 -16.86 6.65
C GLY A 74 -8.99 -15.37 6.44
N LYS A 75 -9.12 -14.58 7.50
CA LYS A 75 -9.09 -13.12 7.44
C LYS A 75 -7.69 -12.59 7.67
N LYS A 76 -7.25 -11.68 6.80
CA LYS A 76 -6.00 -10.95 6.99
C LYS A 76 -6.16 -9.81 7.98
N SER A 77 -5.14 -9.61 8.80
CA SER A 77 -5.04 -8.41 9.64
C SER A 77 -3.58 -8.09 9.90
N LEU A 78 -3.30 -6.81 10.13
CA LEU A 78 -1.95 -6.37 10.46
C LEU A 78 -1.55 -6.91 11.84
N SER A 79 -0.38 -7.56 11.91
CA SER A 79 0.16 -8.10 13.17
C SER A 79 0.62 -6.97 14.10
N GLU A 80 0.79 -7.29 15.38
CA GLU A 80 1.35 -6.33 16.36
C GLU A 80 2.76 -5.89 15.95
N GLU A 81 3.59 -6.82 15.50
CA GLU A 81 4.95 -6.55 15.05
C GLU A 81 4.96 -5.67 13.81
N GLY A 82 4.06 -5.94 12.86
CA GLY A 82 3.88 -5.12 11.67
C GLY A 82 3.42 -3.71 12.02
N GLN A 83 2.51 -3.57 12.97
CA GLN A 83 2.05 -2.27 13.45
C GLN A 83 3.21 -1.48 14.06
N LYS A 84 4.02 -2.12 14.89
CA LYS A 84 5.21 -1.49 15.50
C LYS A 84 6.19 -1.01 14.45
N GLU A 85 6.40 -1.81 13.40
CA GLU A 85 7.29 -1.44 12.31
C GLU A 85 6.75 -0.23 11.52
N PHE A 86 5.46 -0.19 11.24
CA PHE A 86 4.83 0.94 10.56
C PHE A 86 4.80 2.20 11.45
N ASP A 87 4.66 2.05 12.74
CA ASP A 87 4.79 3.16 13.68
C ASP A 87 6.22 3.70 13.71
N ARG A 88 7.20 2.81 13.70
CA ARG A 88 8.61 3.18 13.71
C ARG A 88 9.02 4.00 12.49
N THR A 89 8.52 3.63 11.30
CA THR A 89 8.86 4.32 10.05
C THR A 89 8.02 5.57 9.78
N GLY A 90 6.91 5.74 10.50
CA GLY A 90 5.92 6.80 10.24
C GLY A 90 4.88 6.42 9.19
N PHE A 91 4.91 5.17 8.70
CA PHE A 91 3.97 4.75 7.67
C PHE A 91 2.51 4.72 8.16
N ALA A 92 2.28 4.37 9.42
CA ALA A 92 0.93 4.39 9.99
C ALA A 92 0.31 5.80 9.89
N ASP A 93 1.10 6.82 10.19
CA ASP A 93 0.69 8.23 10.10
C ASP A 93 0.45 8.65 8.65
N ALA A 94 1.40 8.33 7.76
CA ALA A 94 1.29 8.63 6.34
C ALA A 94 0.08 7.92 5.71
N GLY A 95 -0.18 6.67 6.11
CA GLY A 95 -1.35 5.91 5.67
C GLY A 95 -2.66 6.55 6.10
N SER A 96 -2.72 7.10 7.30
CA SER A 96 -3.89 7.85 7.77
C SER A 96 -4.13 9.09 6.93
N LYS A 97 -3.08 9.83 6.59
CA LYS A 97 -3.17 11.00 5.71
C LYS A 97 -3.63 10.61 4.32
N LEU A 98 -3.14 9.48 3.79
CA LEU A 98 -3.55 9.00 2.48
C LEU A 98 -5.06 8.69 2.46
N ARG A 99 -5.57 8.05 3.51
CA ARG A 99 -6.99 7.69 3.60
C ARG A 99 -7.91 8.90 3.73
N GLU A 100 -7.41 10.05 4.12
CA GLU A 100 -8.17 11.30 4.07
C GLU A 100 -8.38 11.77 2.63
N LEU A 101 -7.46 11.46 1.73
CA LEU A 101 -7.47 11.90 0.33
C LEU A 101 -8.03 10.87 -0.63
N ALA A 102 -7.97 9.58 -0.29
CA ALA A 102 -8.26 8.50 -1.22
C ALA A 102 -8.81 7.27 -0.53
N GLU A 103 -9.48 6.44 -1.32
CA GLU A 103 -9.87 5.10 -0.91
C GLU A 103 -8.87 4.11 -1.47
N VAL A 104 -8.48 3.14 -0.66
CA VAL A 104 -7.55 2.08 -1.05
C VAL A 104 -8.27 0.75 -0.98
N GLU A 105 -8.28 0.05 -2.11
CA GLU A 105 -8.92 -1.25 -2.22
C GLU A 105 -7.88 -2.33 -2.51
N TYR A 106 -7.81 -3.35 -1.67
CA TYR A 106 -6.96 -4.51 -1.92
C TYR A 106 -7.47 -5.27 -3.14
N ARG A 107 -6.57 -5.53 -4.10
CA ARG A 107 -6.92 -6.19 -5.37
C ARG A 107 -6.39 -7.61 -5.50
N GLY A 108 -5.43 -7.99 -4.69
CA GLY A 108 -4.91 -9.34 -4.71
C GLY A 108 -3.43 -9.41 -4.42
N SER A 109 -2.96 -10.63 -4.22
CA SER A 109 -1.56 -10.95 -4.03
C SER A 109 -1.17 -12.12 -4.92
N GLY A 110 0.09 -12.16 -5.29
CA GLY A 110 0.65 -13.25 -6.07
C GLY A 110 2.06 -13.58 -5.62
N ILE A 111 2.52 -14.75 -6.04
CA ILE A 111 3.90 -15.19 -5.82
C ILE A 111 4.65 -15.04 -7.13
N ILE A 112 5.76 -14.30 -7.09
CA ILE A 112 6.62 -14.13 -8.26
C ILE A 112 7.43 -15.42 -8.44
N PHE A 113 7.35 -16.02 -9.63
CA PHE A 113 8.06 -17.27 -9.91
C PHE A 113 9.02 -17.19 -11.11
N THR A 114 9.15 -16.02 -11.71
CA THR A 114 10.10 -15.80 -12.82
C THR A 114 11.03 -14.65 -12.53
#